data_bf71a65d8f62e1a7879c662d7d3bf686
#
_entry.id   bf71a65d8f62e1a7879c662d7d3bf686
#
_cell.length_a   1.000
_cell.length_b   1.000
_cell.length_c   1.000
_cell.angle_alpha   90.00
_cell.angle_beta   90.00
_cell.angle_gamma   90.00
#
_symmetry.space_group_name_H-M   'P 1'
#
loop_
_entity.id
_entity.type
_entity.pdbx_description
1 polymer ?
#
loop_
_entity_poly.entity_id
_entity_poly.type
_entity_poly.pdbx_seq_one_letter_code
_entity_poly.pdbx_strand_id
1 'polypeptide(L)'
;IEYTSDITFSSSNLLNKHGKIYNDSQKSFIHDLVKLNENTNIEENLEKLSNLKVLIIGETIIDQYVFCEALGKSGKEPVLVLRDLHMEQYAGGSLAIANHLSDFCENISIISMLGENKEHEDFVDSSLSENISTTFIYKDNSPTITKRRYVDNISKNKNLGVYSINDMQLNKNNEEQLIK
;
A
#
# COMPACT_ATOMS: atom_id res chain seq x y z
N ILE A 1 45.55 27.52 14.30
CA ILE A 1 44.34 26.66 14.32
C ILE A 1 44.47 25.75 13.09
N GLU A 2 44.92 24.50 13.30
CA GLU A 2 44.95 23.49 12.27
C GLU A 2 43.57 22.84 12.21
N TYR A 3 42.95 22.88 11.06
CA TYR A 3 41.72 22.11 10.78
C TYR A 3 42.13 20.69 10.44
N THR A 4 41.62 19.72 11.16
CA THR A 4 41.73 18.30 10.81
C THR A 4 41.08 18.06 9.47
N SER A 5 41.84 17.38 8.58
CA SER A 5 41.55 17.03 7.21
C SER A 5 40.06 16.87 6.80
N ASP A 6 39.76 17.18 5.54
CA ASP A 6 38.47 17.18 4.83
C ASP A 6 37.61 15.87 4.84
N ILE A 7 37.78 15.02 5.84
CA ILE A 7 36.97 13.82 5.97
C ILE A 7 35.80 14.12 6.89
N THR A 8 34.70 14.59 6.32
CA THR A 8 33.41 14.68 7.00
C THR A 8 32.87 13.27 7.25
N PHE A 9 33.01 12.80 8.48
CA PHE A 9 32.34 11.56 8.90
C PHE A 9 30.87 11.88 9.18
N SER A 10 29.95 11.40 8.34
CA SER A 10 28.55 11.39 8.72
C SER A 10 28.35 10.34 9.83
N SER A 11 27.51 10.66 10.83
CA SER A 11 27.15 9.72 11.91
C SER A 11 26.62 8.40 11.35
N SER A 12 25.90 8.44 10.22
CA SER A 12 25.42 7.27 9.52
C SER A 12 26.56 6.40 8.96
N ASN A 13 27.61 7.02 8.39
CA ASN A 13 28.79 6.29 7.89
C ASN A 13 29.59 5.64 9.02
N LEU A 14 29.71 6.31 10.17
CA LEU A 14 30.35 5.77 11.35
C LEU A 14 29.56 4.58 11.94
N LEU A 15 28.24 4.70 12.04
CA LEU A 15 27.36 3.64 12.49
C LEU A 15 27.40 2.45 11.53
N ASN A 16 27.36 2.68 10.22
CA ASN A 16 27.39 1.62 9.22
C ASN A 16 28.74 0.88 9.16
N LYS A 17 29.85 1.58 9.40
CA LYS A 17 31.20 0.99 9.37
C LYS A 17 31.61 0.34 10.70
N HIS A 18 31.20 0.89 11.83
CA HIS A 18 31.73 0.53 13.16
C HIS A 18 30.64 0.13 14.18
N GLY A 19 29.36 0.41 13.90
CA GLY A 19 28.24 -0.03 14.72
C GLY A 19 27.92 -1.52 14.53
N LYS A 20 27.57 -2.21 15.62
CA LYS A 20 26.97 -3.56 15.54
C LYS A 20 25.50 -3.44 15.13
N ILE A 21 25.24 -3.00 13.86
CA ILE A 21 23.88 -2.84 13.34
C ILE A 21 23.21 -4.19 13.16
N TYR A 22 23.98 -5.22 12.83
CA TYR A 22 23.50 -6.58 12.61
C TYR A 22 24.04 -7.54 13.68
N ASN A 23 23.19 -8.43 14.17
CA ASN A 23 23.62 -9.54 15.00
C ASN A 23 24.36 -10.60 14.14
N ASP A 24 24.97 -11.59 14.79
CA ASP A 24 25.82 -12.56 14.10
C ASP A 24 25.02 -13.43 13.11
N SER A 25 23.76 -13.76 13.43
CA SER A 25 22.87 -14.50 12.53
C SER A 25 22.53 -13.69 11.28
N GLN A 26 22.26 -12.40 11.43
CA GLN A 26 22.00 -11.51 10.29
C GLN A 26 23.23 -11.34 9.40
N LYS A 27 24.41 -11.23 10.00
CA LYS A 27 25.68 -11.16 9.26
C LYS A 27 25.96 -12.43 8.46
N SER A 28 25.73 -13.60 9.08
CA SER A 28 25.86 -14.89 8.39
C SER A 28 24.89 -14.98 7.21
N PHE A 29 23.62 -14.60 7.41
CA PHE A 29 22.63 -14.59 6.35
C PHE A 29 23.04 -13.66 5.18
N ILE A 30 23.48 -12.43 5.48
CA ILE A 30 23.94 -11.47 4.46
C ILE A 30 25.14 -12.04 3.71
N HIS A 31 26.10 -12.66 4.41
CA HIS A 31 27.28 -13.28 3.80
C HIS A 31 26.89 -14.42 2.85
N ASP A 32 25.98 -15.30 3.27
CA ASP A 32 25.50 -16.41 2.47
C ASP A 32 24.69 -15.90 1.25
N LEU A 33 23.89 -14.84 1.43
CA LEU A 33 23.18 -14.18 0.34
C LEU A 33 24.13 -13.59 -0.71
N VAL A 34 25.20 -12.92 -0.26
CA VAL A 34 26.23 -12.37 -1.16
C VAL A 34 26.90 -13.50 -1.95
N LYS A 35 27.32 -14.59 -1.29
CA LYS A 35 27.91 -15.75 -1.96
C LYS A 35 27.00 -16.39 -2.99
N LEU A 36 25.70 -16.54 -2.68
CA LEU A 36 24.71 -17.09 -3.60
C LEU A 36 24.53 -16.21 -4.84
N ASN A 37 24.79 -14.91 -4.71
CA ASN A 37 24.58 -13.92 -5.76
C ASN A 37 25.88 -13.36 -6.35
N GLU A 38 27.05 -13.95 -6.07
CA GLU A 38 28.34 -13.50 -6.60
C GLU A 38 28.40 -13.42 -8.15
N ASN A 39 27.53 -14.19 -8.82
CA ASN A 39 27.42 -14.22 -10.28
C ASN A 39 26.08 -13.65 -10.79
N THR A 40 25.28 -12.99 -9.93
CA THR A 40 23.96 -12.51 -10.29
C THR A 40 23.96 -10.98 -10.32
N ASN A 41 23.77 -10.40 -11.49
CA ASN A 41 23.60 -8.97 -11.61
C ASN A 41 22.14 -8.62 -11.25
N ILE A 42 21.96 -7.90 -10.15
CA ILE A 42 20.61 -7.48 -9.68
C ILE A 42 19.95 -6.59 -10.73
N GLU A 43 20.70 -5.71 -11.38
CA GLU A 43 20.18 -4.80 -12.42
C GLU A 43 19.66 -5.60 -13.63
N GLU A 44 20.40 -6.60 -14.11
CA GLU A 44 19.92 -7.49 -15.18
C GLU A 44 18.66 -8.28 -14.80
N ASN A 45 18.53 -8.66 -13.53
CA ASN A 45 17.33 -9.35 -13.08
C ASN A 45 16.13 -8.41 -12.99
N LEU A 46 16.32 -7.17 -12.56
CA LEU A 46 15.27 -6.14 -12.57
C LEU A 46 14.83 -5.82 -14.00
N GLU A 47 15.78 -5.69 -14.94
CA GLU A 47 15.47 -5.51 -16.37
C GLU A 47 14.63 -6.66 -16.95
N LYS A 48 14.89 -7.91 -16.53
CA LYS A 48 14.06 -9.05 -16.94
C LYS A 48 12.63 -8.98 -16.45
N LEU A 49 12.38 -8.33 -15.30
CA LEU A 49 11.01 -8.15 -14.78
C LEU A 49 10.16 -7.25 -15.68
N SER A 50 10.78 -6.30 -16.39
CA SER A 50 10.04 -5.38 -17.28
C SER A 50 9.25 -6.11 -18.37
N ASN A 51 9.79 -7.24 -18.85
CA ASN A 51 9.15 -8.05 -19.89
C ASN A 51 8.05 -8.99 -19.39
N LEU A 52 7.83 -9.08 -18.09
CA LEU A 52 6.78 -9.92 -17.54
C LEU A 52 5.40 -9.35 -17.85
N LYS A 53 4.48 -10.23 -18.21
CA LYS A 53 3.05 -9.93 -18.29
C LYS A 53 2.40 -10.39 -17.00
N VAL A 54 1.98 -9.45 -16.18
CA VAL A 54 1.43 -9.73 -14.85
C VAL A 54 -0.08 -9.58 -14.87
N LEU A 55 -0.79 -10.59 -14.37
CA LEU A 55 -2.21 -10.53 -14.09
C LEU A 55 -2.43 -10.55 -12.58
N ILE A 56 -3.11 -9.55 -12.06
CA ILE A 56 -3.51 -9.43 -10.66
C ILE A 56 -5.01 -9.65 -10.57
N ILE A 57 -5.43 -10.59 -9.75
CA ILE A 57 -6.84 -10.83 -9.45
C ILE A 57 -7.02 -10.62 -7.95
N GLY A 58 -7.89 -9.70 -7.56
CA GLY A 58 -8.11 -9.41 -6.15
C GLY A 58 -9.11 -8.28 -5.92
N GLU A 59 -9.34 -7.97 -4.65
CA GLU A 59 -10.30 -6.94 -4.25
C GLU A 59 -9.71 -5.54 -4.33
N THR A 60 -10.51 -4.60 -4.83
CA THR A 60 -10.27 -3.16 -4.67
C THR A 60 -10.60 -2.75 -3.24
N ILE A 61 -9.67 -2.07 -2.60
CA ILE A 61 -9.87 -1.50 -1.26
C ILE A 61 -9.52 -0.02 -1.32
N ILE A 62 -10.43 0.82 -0.81
CA ILE A 62 -10.16 2.24 -0.62
C ILE A 62 -9.82 2.46 0.85
N ASP A 63 -8.56 2.74 1.13
CA ASP A 63 -8.11 3.09 2.48
C ASP A 63 -8.29 4.59 2.70
N GLN A 64 -9.14 4.97 3.67
CA GLN A 64 -9.41 6.35 4.05
C GLN A 64 -8.87 6.63 5.45
N TYR A 65 -8.10 7.70 5.61
CA TYR A 65 -7.60 8.19 6.87
C TYR A 65 -8.21 9.56 7.13
N VAL A 66 -9.13 9.62 8.10
CA VAL A 66 -9.77 10.85 8.55
C VAL A 66 -9.01 11.37 9.76
N PHE A 67 -8.23 12.42 9.56
CA PHE A 67 -7.44 13.05 10.62
C PHE A 67 -8.33 13.94 11.47
N CYS A 68 -8.34 13.67 12.76
CA CYS A 68 -9.27 14.28 13.70
C CYS A 68 -8.56 14.87 14.91
N GLU A 69 -9.23 15.81 15.56
CA GLU A 69 -8.91 16.32 16.90
C GLU A 69 -9.95 15.85 17.91
N ALA A 70 -9.51 15.24 19.00
CA ALA A 70 -10.41 14.81 20.06
C ALA A 70 -10.95 16.02 20.87
N LEU A 71 -12.25 16.24 20.84
CA LEU A 71 -12.90 17.30 21.61
C LEU A 71 -13.34 16.83 23.02
N GLY A 72 -13.20 15.53 23.32
CA GLY A 72 -13.60 14.94 24.57
C GLY A 72 -14.96 14.25 24.49
N LYS A 73 -15.64 14.13 25.63
CA LYS A 73 -16.98 13.51 25.70
C LYS A 73 -18.07 14.52 25.34
N SER A 74 -19.12 14.03 24.66
CA SER A 74 -20.33 14.81 24.46
C SER A 74 -20.97 15.20 25.82
N GLY A 75 -21.53 16.41 25.90
CA GLY A 75 -22.22 16.85 27.08
C GLY A 75 -23.60 16.19 27.35
N LYS A 76 -24.14 15.50 26.32
CA LYS A 76 -25.47 14.85 26.39
C LYS A 76 -25.40 13.34 26.48
N GLU A 77 -24.40 12.72 25.87
CA GLU A 77 -24.27 11.27 25.77
C GLU A 77 -22.81 10.85 26.02
N PRO A 78 -22.55 9.64 26.55
CA PRO A 78 -21.19 9.19 26.87
C PRO A 78 -20.43 8.75 25.62
N VAL A 79 -20.42 9.59 24.58
CA VAL A 79 -19.69 9.33 23.31
C VAL A 79 -18.49 10.24 23.15
N LEU A 80 -17.44 9.73 22.51
CA LEU A 80 -16.28 10.53 22.12
C LEU A 80 -16.66 11.41 20.92
N VAL A 81 -16.35 12.70 21.03
CA VAL A 81 -16.53 13.66 19.94
C VAL A 81 -15.20 13.98 19.30
N LEU A 82 -15.13 13.81 17.99
CA LEU A 82 -13.98 14.14 17.18
C LEU A 82 -14.34 15.29 16.23
N ARG A 83 -13.44 16.24 16.08
CA ARG A 83 -13.53 17.24 15.01
C ARG A 83 -12.77 16.72 13.80
N ASP A 84 -13.46 16.61 12.67
CA ASP A 84 -12.86 16.29 11.37
C ASP A 84 -12.01 17.46 10.89
N LEU A 85 -10.78 17.19 10.46
CA LEU A 85 -9.82 18.18 9.95
C LEU A 85 -9.59 18.02 8.45
N HIS A 86 -9.18 16.83 8.02
CA HIS A 86 -8.97 16.50 6.61
C HIS A 86 -8.98 14.98 6.44
N MET A 87 -9.16 14.54 5.19
CA MET A 87 -9.14 13.13 4.82
C MET A 87 -8.11 12.86 3.72
N GLU A 88 -7.42 11.76 3.85
CA GLU A 88 -6.54 11.19 2.82
C GLU A 88 -7.11 9.87 2.34
N GLN A 89 -6.97 9.60 1.04
CA GLN A 89 -7.41 8.34 0.42
C GLN A 89 -6.24 7.67 -0.29
N TYR A 90 -6.17 6.35 -0.19
CA TYR A 90 -5.14 5.54 -0.81
C TYR A 90 -5.76 4.33 -1.50
N ALA A 91 -5.21 3.99 -2.66
CA ALA A 91 -5.51 2.75 -3.36
C ALA A 91 -4.89 1.58 -2.60
N GLY A 92 -5.71 0.68 -2.10
CA GLY A 92 -5.32 -0.49 -1.31
C GLY A 92 -5.67 -1.82 -2.01
N GLY A 93 -5.38 -2.94 -1.35
CA GLY A 93 -5.63 -4.26 -1.89
C GLY A 93 -4.89 -4.53 -3.19
N SER A 94 -5.60 -5.06 -4.19
CA SER A 94 -5.05 -5.35 -5.51
C SER A 94 -4.51 -4.13 -6.24
N LEU A 95 -5.07 -2.93 -6.01
CA LEU A 95 -4.60 -1.69 -6.61
C LEU A 95 -3.21 -1.30 -6.10
N ALA A 96 -2.95 -1.45 -4.80
CA ALA A 96 -1.64 -1.19 -4.22
C ALA A 96 -0.57 -2.12 -4.81
N ILE A 97 -0.91 -3.41 -4.96
CA ILE A 97 -0.02 -4.40 -5.57
C ILE A 97 0.28 -4.02 -7.02
N ALA A 98 -0.74 -3.61 -7.80
CA ALA A 98 -0.55 -3.20 -9.18
C ALA A 98 0.38 -1.99 -9.30
N ASN A 99 0.16 -0.95 -8.49
CA ASN A 99 1.02 0.23 -8.48
C ASN A 99 2.47 -0.09 -8.06
N HIS A 100 2.69 -0.98 -7.09
CA HIS A 100 4.05 -1.39 -6.73
C HIS A 100 4.74 -2.17 -7.85
N LEU A 101 4.01 -2.99 -8.60
CA LEU A 101 4.58 -3.75 -9.71
C LEU A 101 4.80 -2.88 -10.95
N SER A 102 4.08 -1.77 -11.09
CA SER A 102 4.20 -0.87 -12.25
C SER A 102 5.58 -0.20 -12.36
N ASP A 103 6.32 -0.13 -11.26
CA ASP A 103 7.70 0.34 -11.25
C ASP A 103 8.70 -0.67 -11.86
N PHE A 104 8.31 -1.94 -11.97
CA PHE A 104 9.18 -3.03 -12.43
C PHE A 104 8.70 -3.70 -13.71
N CYS A 105 7.41 -3.69 -14.00
CA CYS A 105 6.80 -4.41 -15.11
C CYS A 105 6.07 -3.44 -16.04
N GLU A 106 6.29 -3.59 -17.34
CA GLU A 106 5.64 -2.72 -18.35
C GLU A 106 4.18 -3.09 -18.63
N ASN A 107 3.83 -4.38 -18.44
CA ASN A 107 2.52 -4.90 -18.83
C ASN A 107 1.80 -5.52 -17.64
N ILE A 108 0.92 -4.77 -17.01
CA ILE A 108 0.13 -5.21 -15.86
C ILE A 108 -1.34 -5.17 -16.21
N SER A 109 -2.04 -6.24 -15.92
CA SER A 109 -3.50 -6.33 -16.01
C SER A 109 -4.06 -6.61 -14.63
N ILE A 110 -5.13 -5.92 -14.26
CA ILE A 110 -5.84 -6.14 -13.01
C ILE A 110 -7.30 -6.49 -13.30
N ILE A 111 -7.77 -7.55 -12.67
CA ILE A 111 -9.19 -7.88 -12.58
C ILE A 111 -9.59 -7.70 -11.12
N SER A 112 -10.49 -6.78 -10.86
CA SER A 112 -10.92 -6.45 -9.51
C SER A 112 -12.40 -6.15 -9.46
N MET A 113 -12.91 -5.88 -8.25
CA MET A 113 -14.32 -5.60 -8.03
C MET A 113 -14.52 -4.21 -7.46
N LEU A 114 -15.57 -3.54 -7.96
CA LEU A 114 -16.14 -2.33 -7.39
C LEU A 114 -17.57 -2.59 -6.91
N GLY A 115 -18.12 -1.66 -6.16
CA GLY A 115 -19.51 -1.69 -5.78
C GLY A 115 -20.46 -1.45 -6.96
N GLU A 116 -21.71 -1.86 -6.81
CA GLU A 116 -22.78 -1.73 -7.83
C GLU A 116 -22.96 -0.28 -8.30
N ASN A 117 -22.85 0.68 -7.38
CA ASN A 117 -23.05 2.10 -7.70
C ASN A 117 -21.76 2.80 -8.17
N LYS A 118 -20.68 2.06 -8.40
CA LYS A 118 -19.41 2.58 -8.91
C LYS A 118 -18.75 3.65 -8.02
N GLU A 119 -18.99 3.57 -6.73
CA GLU A 119 -18.37 4.51 -5.79
C GLU A 119 -16.85 4.43 -5.90
N HIS A 120 -16.20 5.59 -5.92
CA HIS A 120 -14.75 5.73 -6.02
C HIS A 120 -14.12 5.33 -7.36
N GLU A 121 -14.88 5.06 -8.42
CA GLU A 121 -14.32 4.68 -9.73
C GLU A 121 -13.33 5.73 -10.24
N ASP A 122 -13.70 7.01 -10.24
CA ASP A 122 -12.84 8.12 -10.66
C ASP A 122 -11.53 8.19 -9.84
N PHE A 123 -11.62 7.92 -8.52
CA PHE A 123 -10.44 7.87 -7.67
C PHE A 123 -9.54 6.68 -8.02
N VAL A 124 -10.12 5.52 -8.26
CA VAL A 124 -9.38 4.32 -8.66
C VAL A 124 -8.64 4.56 -9.96
N ASP A 125 -9.32 5.08 -10.99
CA ASP A 125 -8.73 5.36 -12.29
C ASP A 125 -7.59 6.38 -12.19
N SER A 126 -7.77 7.43 -11.39
CA SER A 126 -6.72 8.45 -11.20
C SER A 126 -5.55 8.00 -10.33
N SER A 127 -5.70 6.93 -9.56
CA SER A 127 -4.69 6.41 -8.63
C SER A 127 -3.79 5.33 -9.23
N LEU A 128 -4.11 4.82 -10.40
CA LEU A 128 -3.34 3.78 -11.08
C LEU A 128 -2.34 4.35 -12.08
N SER A 129 -1.20 3.68 -12.21
CA SER A 129 -0.18 4.02 -13.21
C SER A 129 -0.67 3.73 -14.63
N GLU A 130 -0.19 4.48 -15.62
CA GLU A 130 -0.65 4.41 -17.02
C GLU A 130 -0.40 3.06 -17.70
N ASN A 131 0.57 2.27 -17.22
CA ASN A 131 0.91 0.94 -17.73
C ASN A 131 0.05 -0.19 -17.12
N ILE A 132 -0.99 0.15 -16.36
CA ILE A 132 -1.91 -0.80 -15.74
C ILE A 132 -3.23 -0.80 -16.54
N SER A 133 -3.60 -1.94 -17.11
CA SER A 133 -4.91 -2.15 -17.71
C SER A 133 -5.89 -2.72 -16.70
N THR A 134 -7.08 -2.16 -16.61
CA THR A 134 -8.09 -2.51 -15.61
C THR A 134 -9.31 -3.19 -16.22
N THR A 135 -9.83 -4.17 -15.51
CA THR A 135 -11.14 -4.78 -15.76
C THR A 135 -11.88 -4.84 -14.43
N PHE A 136 -12.95 -4.06 -14.30
CA PHE A 136 -13.75 -4.06 -13.07
C PHE A 136 -15.06 -4.83 -13.24
N ILE A 137 -15.35 -5.67 -12.25
CA ILE A 137 -16.62 -6.34 -12.07
C ILE A 137 -17.40 -5.58 -10.99
N TYR A 138 -18.62 -5.19 -11.31
CA TYR A 138 -19.47 -4.47 -10.36
C TYR A 138 -20.30 -5.47 -9.58
N LYS A 139 -20.00 -5.59 -8.28
CA LYS A 139 -20.64 -6.55 -7.39
C LYS A 139 -22.02 -6.07 -6.98
N ASP A 140 -23.05 -6.82 -7.34
CA ASP A 140 -24.45 -6.49 -7.02
C ASP A 140 -24.70 -6.38 -5.51
N ASN A 141 -25.54 -5.46 -5.12
CA ASN A 141 -25.92 -5.18 -3.72
C ASN A 141 -24.72 -4.98 -2.79
N SER A 142 -23.64 -4.42 -3.29
CA SER A 142 -22.39 -4.25 -2.58
C SER A 142 -21.84 -2.84 -2.76
N PRO A 143 -21.30 -2.21 -1.71
CA PRO A 143 -20.48 -1.02 -1.87
C PRO A 143 -19.08 -1.39 -2.35
N THR A 144 -18.35 -0.43 -2.90
CA THR A 144 -16.89 -0.54 -3.03
C THR A 144 -16.28 -0.65 -1.63
N ILE A 145 -15.38 -1.61 -1.43
CA ILE A 145 -14.77 -1.83 -0.11
C ILE A 145 -14.02 -0.58 0.32
N THR A 146 -14.47 0.01 1.40
CA THR A 146 -13.86 1.21 1.98
C THR A 146 -13.49 0.96 3.43
N LYS A 147 -12.22 1.15 3.77
CA LYS A 147 -11.71 1.04 5.13
C LYS A 147 -11.37 2.43 5.67
N ARG A 148 -12.33 3.04 6.36
CA ARG A 148 -12.15 4.36 6.96
C ARG A 148 -11.60 4.25 8.37
N ARG A 149 -10.50 4.96 8.63
CA ARG A 149 -9.84 5.02 9.92
C ARG A 149 -9.78 6.46 10.42
N TYR A 150 -10.28 6.67 11.61
CA TYR A 150 -10.18 7.96 12.30
C TYR A 150 -8.89 7.99 13.09
N VAL A 151 -8.06 8.98 12.80
CA VAL A 151 -6.68 9.09 13.27
C VAL A 151 -6.53 10.39 14.05
N ASP A 152 -5.97 10.32 15.25
CA ASP A 152 -5.62 11.52 15.98
C ASP A 152 -4.52 12.30 15.24
N ASN A 153 -4.78 13.59 14.99
CA ASN A 153 -3.89 14.40 14.15
C ASN A 153 -2.51 14.66 14.77
N ILE A 154 -2.40 14.61 16.09
CA ILE A 154 -1.15 14.88 16.81
C ILE A 154 -0.37 13.59 17.00
N SER A 155 -0.96 12.61 17.68
CA SER A 155 -0.29 11.36 18.03
C SER A 155 -0.21 10.37 16.86
N LYS A 156 -0.98 10.60 15.79
CA LYS A 156 -1.14 9.68 14.65
C LYS A 156 -1.68 8.30 15.02
N ASN A 157 -2.26 8.15 16.20
CA ASN A 157 -2.91 6.92 16.64
C ASN A 157 -4.26 6.73 15.96
N LYS A 158 -4.56 5.49 15.59
CA LYS A 158 -5.87 5.12 15.04
C LYS A 158 -6.86 4.92 16.18
N ASN A 159 -7.90 5.75 16.23
CA ASN A 159 -8.90 5.74 17.31
C ASN A 159 -10.11 4.85 17.00
N LEU A 160 -10.49 4.78 15.72
CA LEU A 160 -11.68 4.04 15.29
C LEU A 160 -11.52 3.61 13.83
N GLY A 161 -12.02 2.42 13.50
CA GLY A 161 -12.18 1.96 12.12
C GLY A 161 -13.65 1.73 11.79
N VAL A 162 -14.10 2.25 10.65
CA VAL A 162 -15.44 2.01 10.11
C VAL A 162 -15.28 1.51 8.69
N TYR A 163 -15.77 0.30 8.41
CA TYR A 163 -15.57 -0.38 7.14
C TYR A 163 -16.90 -0.59 6.43
N SER A 164 -16.94 -0.21 5.14
CA SER A 164 -18.01 -0.59 4.22
C SER A 164 -17.54 -1.81 3.44
N ILE A 165 -18.09 -2.95 3.77
CA ILE A 165 -17.72 -4.24 3.16
C ILE A 165 -18.98 -5.09 2.94
N ASN A 166 -18.90 -5.98 1.97
CA ASN A 166 -19.88 -7.05 1.77
C ASN A 166 -19.15 -8.37 1.53
N ASP A 167 -19.14 -9.23 2.54
CA ASP A 167 -18.48 -10.54 2.53
C ASP A 167 -19.32 -11.65 1.85
N MET A 168 -20.47 -11.29 1.26
CA MET A 168 -21.29 -12.25 0.53
C MET A 168 -20.53 -12.77 -0.69
N GLN A 169 -20.76 -14.04 -1.02
CA GLN A 169 -20.22 -14.65 -2.23
C GLN A 169 -20.69 -13.91 -3.49
N LEU A 170 -19.93 -14.01 -4.58
CA LEU A 170 -20.35 -13.52 -5.88
C LEU A 170 -21.59 -14.28 -6.34
N ASN A 171 -22.49 -13.58 -7.00
CA ASN A 171 -23.56 -14.26 -7.71
C ASN A 171 -23.04 -14.90 -9.02
N LYS A 172 -23.82 -15.78 -9.62
CA LYS A 172 -23.42 -16.50 -10.85
C LYS A 172 -23.03 -15.59 -12.00
N ASN A 173 -23.69 -14.44 -12.13
CA ASN A 173 -23.39 -13.49 -13.20
C ASN A 173 -22.03 -12.84 -13.00
N ASN A 174 -21.71 -12.41 -11.77
CA ASN A 174 -20.39 -11.87 -11.45
C ASN A 174 -19.26 -12.93 -11.53
N GLU A 175 -19.57 -14.19 -11.14
CA GLU A 175 -18.63 -15.30 -11.32
C GLU A 175 -18.33 -15.56 -12.80
N GLU A 176 -19.35 -15.57 -13.67
CA GLU A 176 -19.17 -15.74 -15.11
C GLU A 176 -18.39 -14.60 -15.75
N GLN A 177 -18.53 -13.37 -15.24
CA GLN A 177 -17.73 -12.23 -15.70
C GLN A 177 -16.27 -12.36 -15.30
N LEU A 178 -15.99 -12.92 -14.13
CA LEU A 178 -14.62 -13.14 -13.64
C LEU A 178 -13.87 -14.19 -14.46
N ILE A 179 -14.57 -15.18 -15.01
CA ILE A 179 -13.97 -16.32 -15.73
C ILE A 179 -13.79 -16.02 -17.23
N LYS A 180 -14.51 -15.06 -17.77
CA LYS A 180 -14.41 -14.64 -19.19
C LYS A 180 -13.23 -13.72 -19.43
#